data_53d4c8aedaa1ebd070cf8d25b5ac728e
#
_entry.id   53d4c8aedaa1ebd070cf8d25b5ac728e
#
_cell.length_a   1.000
_cell.length_b   1.000
_cell.length_c   1.000
_cell.angle_alpha   90.00
_cell.angle_beta   90.00
_cell.angle_gamma   90.00
#
_symmetry.space_group_name_H-M   'P 1'
#
loop_
_entity.id
_entity.type
_entity.pdbx_description
1 polymer ?
#
loop_
_entity_poly.entity_id
_entity_poly.type
_entity_poly.pdbx_seq_one_letter_code
_entity_poly.pdbx_strand_id
1 'polypeptide(L)'
;MLNSSGNPLRIALLSISPHNRAILEFFFAGAGKQLFRVTSLTDAETLIIDFDHPGADLEWQQRADINKPGIILSVREVQLPNSIWVP
;
A
#
# COMPACT_ATOMS: atom_id res chain seq x y z
N MET A 1 3.12 3.29 -19.82
CA MET A 1 2.57 2.71 -19.74
C MET A 1 2.89 1.68 -19.02
N LEU A 2 2.47 1.49 -18.43
CA LEU A 2 2.82 0.75 -17.64
C LEU A 2 2.87 -0.56 -17.91
N ASN A 3 2.65 -1.25 -17.68
CA ASN A 3 2.58 -2.57 -17.65
C ASN A 3 2.22 -3.09 -18.96
N SER A 4 3.02 -2.92 -19.93
CA SER A 4 2.68 -3.30 -21.27
C SER A 4 2.39 -4.78 -21.40
N SER A 5 2.79 -5.59 -20.43
CA SER A 5 2.45 -6.99 -20.45
C SER A 5 1.05 -7.25 -19.91
N GLY A 6 0.40 -6.23 -19.37
CA GLY A 6 -0.92 -6.40 -18.82
C GLY A 6 -0.96 -6.96 -17.41
N ASN A 7 0.18 -7.23 -16.81
CA ASN A 7 0.20 -7.73 -15.44
C ASN A 7 -0.09 -6.60 -14.46
N PRO A 8 -0.98 -6.80 -13.50
CA PRO A 8 -1.25 -5.75 -12.52
C PRO A 8 -0.08 -5.56 -11.55
N LEU A 9 0.03 -4.35 -11.04
CA LEU A 9 1.01 -4.06 -10.00
C LEU A 9 0.60 -4.78 -8.71
N ARG A 10 1.51 -5.46 -8.09
CA ARG A 10 1.24 -6.21 -6.85
C ARG A 10 1.45 -5.30 -5.65
N ILE A 11 0.45 -5.24 -4.79
CA ILE A 11 0.43 -4.34 -3.65
C ILE A 11 0.10 -5.12 -2.40
N ALA A 12 0.82 -4.84 -1.31
CA ALA A 12 0.48 -5.38 0.01
C ALA A 12 -0.08 -4.26 0.89
N LEU A 13 -1.10 -4.59 1.67
CA LEU A 13 -1.73 -3.66 2.60
C LEU A 13 -1.19 -3.93 4.00
N LEU A 14 -0.62 -2.91 4.64
CA LEU A 14 -0.06 -3.03 5.99
C LEU A 14 -0.80 -2.11 6.94
N SER A 15 -1.18 -2.61 8.09
CA SER A 15 -1.80 -1.78 9.15
C SER A 15 -2.92 -0.90 8.63
N ILE A 16 -3.77 -1.45 7.80
CA ILE A 16 -4.88 -0.69 7.25
C ILE A 16 -6.08 -0.88 8.17
N SER A 17 -6.74 0.22 8.56
CA SER A 17 -7.95 0.12 9.37
C SER A 17 -9.02 -0.65 8.60
N PRO A 18 -9.94 -1.33 9.29
CA PRO A 18 -10.98 -2.10 8.60
C PRO A 18 -11.80 -1.27 7.62
N HIS A 19 -12.09 -0.03 7.98
CA HIS A 19 -12.85 0.85 7.10
C HIS A 19 -12.09 1.14 5.82
N ASN A 20 -10.84 1.52 5.93
CA ASN A 20 -10.03 1.84 4.77
C ASN A 20 -9.70 0.61 3.95
N ARG A 21 -9.52 -0.54 4.62
CA ARG A 21 -9.29 -1.78 3.89
C ARG A 21 -10.49 -2.13 3.02
N ALA A 22 -11.70 -1.95 3.53
CA ALA A 22 -12.89 -2.24 2.74
C ALA A 22 -12.97 -1.35 1.50
N ILE A 23 -12.64 -0.07 1.66
CA ILE A 23 -12.66 0.86 0.53
C ILE A 23 -11.62 0.46 -0.52
N LEU A 24 -10.42 0.13 -0.07
CA LEU A 24 -9.35 -0.24 -0.99
C LEU A 24 -9.66 -1.56 -1.69
N GLU A 25 -10.19 -2.52 -0.96
CA GLU A 25 -10.53 -3.80 -1.56
C GLU A 25 -11.64 -3.66 -2.59
N PHE A 26 -12.61 -2.80 -2.31
CA PHE A 26 -13.67 -2.54 -3.26
C PHE A 26 -13.10 -1.92 -4.54
N PHE A 27 -12.19 -0.95 -4.39
CA PHE A 27 -11.56 -0.34 -5.55
C PHE A 27 -10.77 -1.37 -6.36
N PHE A 28 -9.97 -2.20 -5.68
CA PHE A 28 -9.12 -3.16 -6.38
C PHE A 28 -9.94 -4.30 -7.01
N ALA A 29 -11.13 -4.57 -6.48
CA ALA A 29 -11.99 -5.58 -7.09
C ALA A 29 -12.79 -5.01 -8.25
N GLY A 30 -12.92 -3.70 -8.33
CA GLY A 30 -13.72 -3.03 -9.36
C GLY A 30 -12.87 -2.22 -10.31
N ALA A 31 -12.84 -0.91 -10.10
CA ALA A 31 -12.20 0.00 -11.05
C ALA A 31 -10.71 -0.25 -11.23
N GLY A 32 -10.04 -0.67 -10.17
CA GLY A 32 -8.59 -0.86 -10.22
C GLY A 32 -8.12 -2.27 -10.52
N LYS A 33 -9.04 -3.20 -10.76
CA LYS A 33 -8.65 -4.62 -10.78
C LYS A 33 -7.70 -4.98 -11.91
N GLN A 34 -7.68 -4.23 -12.96
CA GLN A 34 -6.77 -4.51 -14.06
C GLN A 34 -5.40 -3.87 -13.86
N LEU A 35 -5.32 -2.91 -12.95
CA LEU A 35 -4.09 -2.18 -12.71
C LEU A 35 -3.38 -2.65 -11.45
N PHE A 36 -4.11 -3.18 -10.46
CA PHE A 36 -3.56 -3.50 -9.16
C PHE A 36 -4.05 -4.85 -8.67
N ARG A 37 -3.20 -5.52 -7.88
CA ARG A 37 -3.56 -6.79 -7.29
C ARG A 37 -3.02 -6.82 -5.87
N VAL A 38 -3.87 -7.15 -4.91
CA VAL A 38 -3.45 -7.27 -3.52
C VAL A 38 -2.79 -8.63 -3.32
N THR A 39 -1.59 -8.62 -2.75
CA THR A 39 -0.82 -9.85 -2.54
C THR A 39 -0.24 -9.86 -1.13
N SER A 40 0.51 -10.89 -0.81
CA SER A 40 1.27 -10.93 0.43
C SER A 40 2.40 -9.91 0.38
N LEU A 41 2.94 -9.60 1.56
CA LEU A 41 4.07 -8.68 1.65
C LEU A 41 5.26 -9.17 0.82
N THR A 42 5.51 -10.45 0.85
CA THR A 42 6.64 -11.02 0.13
C THR A 42 6.52 -10.83 -1.38
N ASP A 43 5.33 -10.98 -1.91
CA ASP A 43 5.13 -10.91 -3.35
C ASP A 43 4.88 -9.50 -3.87
N ALA A 44 4.65 -8.55 -2.99
CA ALA A 44 4.27 -7.21 -3.41
C ALA A 44 5.45 -6.42 -3.95
N GLU A 45 5.15 -5.55 -4.89
CA GLU A 45 6.11 -4.60 -5.42
C GLU A 45 6.03 -3.26 -4.71
N THR A 46 4.89 -2.95 -4.12
CA THR A 46 4.63 -1.68 -3.45
C THR A 46 3.76 -1.96 -2.22
N LEU A 47 3.93 -1.14 -1.20
CA LEU A 47 3.16 -1.28 0.04
C LEU A 47 2.22 -0.10 0.20
N ILE A 48 1.06 -0.32 0.78
CA ILE A 48 0.17 0.76 1.22
C ILE A 48 -0.02 0.59 2.71
N ILE A 49 0.23 1.65 3.46
CA ILE A 49 0.11 1.61 4.92
C ILE A 49 -0.70 2.81 5.39
N ASP A 50 -1.58 2.59 6.37
CA ASP A 50 -2.41 3.63 6.94
C ASP A 50 -1.71 4.11 8.21
N PHE A 51 -1.01 5.24 8.10
CA PHE A 51 -0.21 5.73 9.22
C PHE A 51 -1.03 6.31 10.34
N ASP A 52 -2.32 6.49 10.16
CA ASP A 52 -3.20 6.90 11.23
C ASP A 52 -3.71 5.71 12.05
N HIS A 53 -3.42 4.50 11.61
CA HIS A 53 -3.80 3.31 12.35
C HIS A 53 -2.77 3.04 13.44
N PRO A 54 -3.19 2.72 14.67
CA PRO A 54 -2.25 2.48 15.76
C PRO A 54 -1.25 1.37 15.42
N GLY A 55 0.02 1.62 15.69
CA GLY A 55 1.08 0.65 15.41
C GLY A 55 1.64 0.71 14.01
N ALA A 56 1.09 1.54 13.13
CA ALA A 56 1.55 1.57 11.76
C ALA A 56 3.00 2.01 11.62
N ASP A 57 3.41 3.01 12.40
CA ASP A 57 4.77 3.50 12.35
C ASP A 57 5.75 2.41 12.74
N LEU A 58 5.42 1.61 13.73
CA LEU A 58 6.26 0.52 14.16
C LEU A 58 6.32 -0.58 13.09
N GLU A 59 5.19 -0.89 12.49
CA GLU A 59 5.18 -1.88 11.43
C GLU A 59 5.98 -1.41 10.23
N TRP A 60 5.92 -0.13 9.92
CA TRP A 60 6.73 0.43 8.83
C TRP A 60 8.21 0.25 9.11
N GLN A 61 8.63 0.48 10.37
CA GLN A 61 10.03 0.34 10.74
C GLN A 61 10.48 -1.12 10.79
N GLN A 62 9.57 -2.01 11.11
CA GLN A 62 9.91 -3.42 11.28
C GLN A 62 9.78 -4.24 10.01
N ARG A 63 9.21 -3.66 8.97
CA ARG A 63 9.11 -4.40 7.74
C ARG A 63 10.51 -4.67 7.27
N ALA A 64 10.79 -5.89 7.08
CA ALA A 64 12.15 -6.19 7.02
C ALA A 64 12.87 -5.79 5.84
N ASP A 65 12.40 -5.84 4.77
CA ASP A 65 13.17 -5.61 3.70
C ASP A 65 12.69 -4.57 2.94
N ILE A 66 13.16 -3.57 3.10
CA ILE A 66 12.62 -2.50 2.92
C ILE A 66 12.97 -1.73 1.79
N ASN A 67 13.31 -2.33 0.75
CA ASN A 67 13.57 -1.64 -0.50
C ASN A 67 12.29 -1.36 -1.29
N LYS A 68 11.17 -1.87 -0.85
CA LYS A 68 9.92 -1.66 -1.56
C LYS A 68 9.38 -0.28 -1.27
N PRO A 69 8.97 0.46 -2.30
CA PRO A 69 8.37 1.78 -2.09
C PRO A 69 7.02 1.64 -1.38
N GLY A 70 6.64 2.69 -0.68
CA GLY A 70 5.40 2.71 0.07
C GLY A 70 4.52 3.88 -0.27
N ILE A 71 3.22 3.68 -0.16
CA ILE A 71 2.23 4.74 -0.22
C ILE A 71 1.68 4.88 1.19
N ILE A 72 1.82 6.07 1.75
CA ILE A 72 1.44 6.34 3.12
C ILE A 72 0.15 7.12 3.13
N LEU A 73 -0.88 6.55 3.72
CA LEU A 73 -2.16 7.22 3.90
C LEU A 73 -2.17 7.87 5.27
N SER A 74 -2.41 9.17 5.34
CA SER A 74 -2.50 9.86 6.60
C SER A 74 -3.16 11.21 6.40
N VAL A 75 -3.91 11.66 7.39
CA VAL A 75 -4.49 13.01 7.35
C VAL A 75 -3.43 14.06 7.62
N ARG A 76 -2.28 13.67 8.15
CA ARG A 76 -1.17 14.58 8.36
C ARG A 76 -0.06 14.24 7.39
N GLU A 77 0.65 15.25 6.93
CA GLU A 77 1.75 15.01 6.00
C GLU A 77 2.84 14.16 6.67
N VAL A 78 3.25 13.11 5.98
CA VAL A 78 4.29 12.21 6.45
C VAL A 78 5.36 12.13 5.38
N GLN A 79 6.61 12.37 5.76
CA GLN A 79 7.71 12.30 4.81
C GLN A 79 8.69 11.23 5.28
N LEU A 80 8.74 10.14 4.56
CA LEU A 80 9.62 9.02 4.86
C LEU A 80 10.36 8.62 3.59
N PRO A 81 11.55 8.05 3.73
CA PRO A 81 12.30 7.61 2.56
C PRO A 81 11.52 6.57 1.75
N ASN A 82 11.64 6.68 0.45
CA ASN A 82 11.07 5.71 -0.47
C ASN A 82 9.56 5.58 -0.32
N SER A 83 8.87 6.70 -0.11
CA SER A 83 7.43 6.68 0.08
C SER A 83 6.78 7.90 -0.56
N ILE A 84 5.47 7.79 -0.78
CA ILE A 84 4.64 8.89 -1.24
C ILE A 84 3.51 9.03 -0.22
N TRP A 85 3.30 10.25 0.24
CA TRP A 85 2.21 10.54 1.16
C TRP A 85 0.95 10.90 0.39
N VAL A 86 -0.18 10.33 0.82
CA VAL A 86 -1.50 10.62 0.24
C VAL A 86 -2.44 10.96 1.38
N PRO A 87 -3.03 12.16 1.37
CA PRO A 87 -3.96 12.56 2.43
C PRO A 87 -5.30 11.84 2.41
#